data_343dfde247872b9504adfa6980291746
#
_entry.id   343dfde247872b9504adfa6980291746
#
_cell.length_a   1.000
_cell.length_b   1.000
_cell.length_c   1.000
_cell.angle_alpha   90.00
_cell.angle_beta   90.00
_cell.angle_gamma   90.00
#
_symmetry.space_group_name_H-M   'P 1'
#
loop_
_entity.id
_entity.type
_entity.pdbx_description
1 polymer ?
#
loop_
_entity_poly.entity_id
_entity_poly.type
_entity_poly.pdbx_seq_one_letter_code
_entity_poly.pdbx_strand_id
1 'polypeptide(L)'
;MKIEFFGDLASIATVILAFLAWRQIVLLRKQSTTAFEDSLTEHYRRIMESIPTDIWLRSELNTLDKERHDRCRDAIYRYFDLCNEQALLYNMKRVREDSWIEWCKGIRGNMDLPAFKGVWTEVREKCPDNFTELSALVGH
;
A
#
# COMPACT_ATOMS: atom_id res chain seq x y z
N MET A 1 8.08 57.16 18.67
CA MET A 1 7.88 56.87 17.23
C MET A 1 8.83 55.84 16.64
N LYS A 2 10.15 55.83 16.91
CA LYS A 2 11.06 54.79 16.38
C LYS A 2 10.87 53.38 17.00
N ILE A 3 10.52 53.28 18.27
CA ILE A 3 10.41 52.00 19.01
C ILE A 3 9.16 51.21 18.59
N GLU A 4 8.04 51.87 18.33
CA GLU A 4 6.80 51.22 17.88
C GLU A 4 6.96 50.64 16.47
N PHE A 5 7.64 51.36 15.57
CA PHE A 5 7.90 50.90 14.21
C PHE A 5 8.75 49.60 14.15
N PHE A 6 9.74 49.45 15.06
CA PHE A 6 10.54 48.22 15.17
C PHE A 6 9.74 47.05 15.73
N GLY A 7 8.78 47.31 16.64
CA GLY A 7 7.88 46.28 17.17
C GLY A 7 6.96 45.71 16.08
N ASP A 8 6.41 46.58 15.25
CA ASP A 8 5.52 46.15 14.13
C ASP A 8 6.29 45.37 13.06
N LEU A 9 7.52 45.79 12.73
CA LEU A 9 8.36 45.03 11.78
C LEU A 9 8.73 43.64 12.30
N ALA A 10 9.07 43.54 13.60
CA ALA A 10 9.38 42.24 14.22
C ALA A 10 8.15 41.29 14.22
N SER A 11 6.97 41.83 14.47
CA SER A 11 5.71 41.09 14.45
C SER A 11 5.40 40.57 13.04
N ILE A 12 5.56 41.39 12.01
CA ILE A 12 5.36 41.00 10.60
C ILE A 12 6.37 39.93 10.21
N ALA A 13 7.65 40.08 10.56
CA ALA A 13 8.67 39.07 10.27
C ALA A 13 8.34 37.72 10.92
N THR A 14 7.85 37.73 12.17
CA THR A 14 7.43 36.52 12.88
C THR A 14 6.29 35.81 12.19
N VAL A 15 5.27 36.52 11.71
CA VAL A 15 4.14 35.94 10.96
C VAL A 15 4.60 35.32 9.64
N ILE A 16 5.49 36.00 8.91
CA ILE A 16 6.05 35.48 7.66
C ILE A 16 6.83 34.19 7.92
N LEU A 17 7.70 34.18 8.94
CA LEU A 17 8.48 32.98 9.31
C LEU A 17 7.57 31.84 9.74
N ALA A 18 6.54 32.10 10.52
CA ALA A 18 5.55 31.07 10.91
C ALA A 18 4.80 30.50 9.69
N PHE A 19 4.43 31.35 8.74
CA PHE A 19 3.79 30.93 7.50
C PHE A 19 4.73 30.06 6.63
N LEU A 20 5.99 30.45 6.49
CA LEU A 20 7.00 29.70 5.74
C LEU A 20 7.26 28.33 6.41
N ALA A 21 7.40 28.29 7.73
CA ALA A 21 7.55 27.05 8.49
C ALA A 21 6.35 26.13 8.31
N TRP A 22 5.14 26.65 8.38
CA TRP A 22 3.92 25.89 8.13
C TRP A 22 3.88 25.30 6.71
N ARG A 23 4.21 26.10 5.68
CA ARG A 23 4.32 25.62 4.31
C ARG A 23 5.34 24.50 4.17
N GLN A 24 6.51 24.62 4.81
CA GLN A 24 7.53 23.57 4.80
C GLN A 24 7.00 22.27 5.42
N ILE A 25 6.30 22.33 6.55
CA ILE A 25 5.70 21.16 7.20
C ILE A 25 4.69 20.48 6.27
N VAL A 26 3.84 21.24 5.59
CA VAL A 26 2.85 20.70 4.64
C VAL A 26 3.53 20.01 3.47
N LEU A 27 4.58 20.61 2.90
CA LEU A 27 5.35 20.02 1.80
C LEU A 27 6.08 18.74 2.23
N LEU A 28 6.71 18.73 3.40
CA LEU A 28 7.40 17.56 3.95
C LEU A 28 6.43 16.41 4.21
N ARG A 29 5.23 16.67 4.74
CA ARG A 29 4.18 15.67 4.92
C ARG A 29 3.77 15.04 3.60
N LYS A 30 3.55 15.85 2.56
CA LYS A 30 3.19 15.38 1.23
C LYS A 30 4.29 14.50 0.62
N GLN A 31 5.55 14.92 0.71
CA GLN A 31 6.70 14.15 0.24
C GLN A 31 6.84 12.83 0.99
N SER A 32 6.68 12.83 2.31
CA SER A 32 6.75 11.63 3.15
C SER A 32 5.64 10.61 2.77
N THR A 33 4.42 11.07 2.52
CA THR A 33 3.32 10.18 2.09
C THR A 33 3.62 9.58 0.72
N THR A 34 4.10 10.37 -0.24
CA THR A 34 4.45 9.87 -1.58
C THR A 34 5.59 8.85 -1.52
N ALA A 35 6.68 9.14 -0.79
CA ALA A 35 7.80 8.21 -0.63
C ALA A 35 7.37 6.90 0.04
N PHE A 36 6.43 6.95 0.96
CA PHE A 36 5.87 5.78 1.61
C PHE A 36 5.03 4.92 0.64
N GLU A 37 4.15 5.54 -0.15
CA GLU A 37 3.37 4.87 -1.18
C GLU A 37 4.27 4.24 -2.27
N ASP A 38 5.34 4.92 -2.66
CA ASP A 38 6.35 4.41 -3.61
C ASP A 38 7.06 3.18 -3.04
N SER A 39 7.36 3.16 -1.75
CA SER A 39 7.96 2.00 -1.06
C SER A 39 7.04 0.78 -1.10
N LEU A 40 5.73 0.95 -0.86
CA LEU A 40 4.76 -0.13 -0.97
C LEU A 40 4.62 -0.63 -2.41
N THR A 41 4.66 0.27 -3.38
CA THR A 41 4.63 -0.07 -4.81
C THR A 41 5.88 -0.86 -5.22
N GLU A 42 7.05 -0.51 -4.71
CA GLU A 42 8.29 -1.24 -4.95
C GLU A 42 8.24 -2.64 -4.33
N HIS A 43 7.69 -2.77 -3.11
CA HIS A 43 7.47 -4.05 -2.47
C HIS A 43 6.52 -4.94 -3.30
N TYR A 44 5.43 -4.36 -3.79
CA TYR A 44 4.52 -5.03 -4.72
C TYR A 44 5.25 -5.58 -5.95
N ARG A 45 6.06 -4.77 -6.64
CA ARG A 45 6.80 -5.20 -7.84
C ARG A 45 7.71 -6.39 -7.55
N ARG A 46 8.46 -6.36 -6.46
CA ARG A 46 9.36 -7.48 -6.07
C ARG A 46 8.60 -8.78 -5.86
N ILE A 47 7.42 -8.73 -5.24
CA ILE A 47 6.58 -9.92 -5.08
C ILE A 47 6.12 -10.40 -6.45
N MET A 48 5.62 -9.49 -7.30
CA MET A 48 5.08 -9.82 -8.62
C MET A 48 6.13 -10.44 -9.55
N GLU A 49 7.37 -9.98 -9.50
CA GLU A 49 8.49 -10.53 -10.27
C GLU A 49 8.80 -11.99 -9.92
N SER A 50 8.46 -12.44 -8.72
CA SER A 50 8.65 -13.82 -8.29
C SER A 50 7.54 -14.79 -8.74
N ILE A 51 6.44 -14.26 -9.31
CA ILE A 51 5.30 -15.06 -9.78
C ILE A 51 5.49 -15.37 -11.27
N PRO A 52 5.46 -16.66 -11.68
CA PRO A 52 5.63 -17.05 -13.07
C PRO A 52 4.57 -16.44 -14.00
N THR A 53 4.98 -16.14 -15.24
CA THR A 53 4.09 -15.57 -16.27
C THR A 53 2.87 -16.44 -16.54
N ASP A 54 3.00 -17.77 -16.46
CA ASP A 54 1.88 -18.71 -16.67
C ASP A 54 0.70 -18.43 -15.74
N ILE A 55 0.97 -17.99 -14.50
CA ILE A 55 -0.05 -17.63 -13.51
C ILE A 55 -0.82 -16.39 -13.94
N TRP A 56 -0.15 -15.40 -14.52
CA TRP A 56 -0.78 -14.20 -15.11
C TRP A 56 -1.63 -14.55 -16.33
N LEU A 57 -1.29 -15.62 -17.04
CA LEU A 57 -2.06 -16.19 -18.14
C LEU A 57 -3.16 -17.15 -17.66
N ARG A 58 -3.55 -17.07 -16.38
CA ARG A 58 -4.64 -17.79 -15.74
C ARG A 58 -4.41 -19.29 -15.55
N SER A 59 -3.17 -19.74 -15.53
CA SER A 59 -2.83 -21.12 -15.15
C SER A 59 -3.06 -21.35 -13.65
N GLU A 60 -3.38 -22.58 -13.28
CA GLU A 60 -3.47 -23.00 -11.88
C GLU A 60 -2.09 -23.41 -11.35
N LEU A 61 -1.90 -23.35 -10.02
CA LEU A 61 -0.64 -23.74 -9.39
C LEU A 61 -0.27 -25.20 -9.63
N ASN A 62 -1.26 -26.08 -9.70
CA ASN A 62 -1.08 -27.53 -9.93
C ASN A 62 -0.46 -27.87 -11.29
N THR A 63 -0.42 -26.93 -12.23
CA THR A 63 0.27 -27.08 -13.52
C THR A 63 1.76 -26.90 -13.45
N LEU A 64 2.28 -26.39 -12.33
CA LEU A 64 3.70 -26.16 -12.09
C LEU A 64 4.37 -27.39 -11.47
N ASP A 65 5.68 -27.56 -11.69
CA ASP A 65 6.46 -28.49 -10.89
C ASP A 65 6.49 -28.07 -9.42
N LYS A 66 6.83 -29.02 -8.53
CA LYS A 66 6.71 -28.81 -7.09
C LYS A 66 7.49 -27.61 -6.59
N GLU A 67 8.71 -27.40 -7.09
CA GLU A 67 9.56 -26.28 -6.62
C GLU A 67 8.98 -24.93 -7.05
N ARG A 68 8.53 -24.81 -8.30
CA ARG A 68 7.86 -23.61 -8.82
C ARG A 68 6.52 -23.37 -8.13
N HIS A 69 5.76 -24.44 -7.88
CA HIS A 69 4.50 -24.38 -7.15
C HIS A 69 4.69 -23.79 -5.76
N ASP A 70 5.63 -24.33 -4.96
CA ASP A 70 5.83 -23.87 -3.58
C ASP A 70 6.33 -22.41 -3.55
N ARG A 71 7.27 -22.05 -4.43
CA ARG A 71 7.74 -20.64 -4.53
C ARG A 71 6.61 -19.68 -4.93
N CYS A 72 5.79 -20.09 -5.89
CA CYS A 72 4.67 -19.26 -6.35
C CYS A 72 3.61 -19.10 -5.26
N ARG A 73 3.27 -20.18 -4.55
CA ARG A 73 2.35 -20.15 -3.41
C ARG A 73 2.85 -19.19 -2.32
N ASP A 74 4.13 -19.27 -1.98
CA ASP A 74 4.74 -18.38 -0.99
C ASP A 74 4.74 -16.91 -1.44
N ALA A 75 4.96 -16.64 -2.73
CA ALA A 75 4.88 -15.30 -3.30
C ALA A 75 3.45 -14.74 -3.23
N ILE A 76 2.45 -15.56 -3.54
CA ILE A 76 1.03 -15.18 -3.43
C ILE A 76 0.64 -14.92 -1.97
N TYR A 77 1.14 -15.72 -1.02
CA TYR A 77 0.90 -15.47 0.41
C TYR A 77 1.48 -14.11 0.85
N ARG A 78 2.72 -13.80 0.45
CA ARG A 78 3.34 -12.48 0.71
C ARG A 78 2.56 -11.34 0.06
N TYR A 79 1.96 -11.59 -1.10
CA TYR A 79 1.09 -10.62 -1.73
C TYR A 79 -0.17 -10.34 -0.89
N PHE A 80 -0.79 -11.35 -0.30
CA PHE A 80 -1.92 -11.16 0.61
C PHE A 80 -1.53 -10.37 1.86
N ASP A 81 -0.35 -10.63 2.41
CA ASP A 81 0.20 -9.89 3.54
C ASP A 81 0.37 -8.40 3.20
N LEU A 82 0.96 -8.10 2.05
CA LEU A 82 1.08 -6.72 1.55
C LEU A 82 -0.28 -6.06 1.34
N CYS A 83 -1.24 -6.74 0.73
CA CYS A 83 -2.58 -6.20 0.52
C CYS A 83 -3.32 -5.92 1.84
N ASN A 84 -3.15 -6.80 2.81
CA ASN A 84 -3.71 -6.61 4.15
C ASN A 84 -3.08 -5.39 4.86
N GLU A 85 -1.77 -5.22 4.77
CA GLU A 85 -1.06 -4.04 5.27
C GLU A 85 -1.55 -2.77 4.57
N GLN A 86 -1.68 -2.78 3.25
CA GLN A 86 -2.18 -1.64 2.47
C GLN A 86 -3.60 -1.23 2.92
N ALA A 87 -4.49 -2.20 3.14
CA ALA A 87 -5.85 -1.96 3.62
C ALA A 87 -5.85 -1.37 5.04
N LEU A 88 -5.03 -1.92 5.95
CA LEU A 88 -4.85 -1.38 7.29
C LEU A 88 -4.36 0.07 7.27
N LEU A 89 -3.34 0.36 6.47
CA LEU A 89 -2.76 1.70 6.36
C LEU A 89 -3.75 2.71 5.76
N TYR A 90 -4.59 2.30 4.83
CA TYR A 90 -5.68 3.13 4.34
C TYR A 90 -6.71 3.42 5.43
N ASN A 91 -7.13 2.41 6.21
CA ASN A 91 -8.04 2.58 7.35
C ASN A 91 -7.48 3.53 8.41
N MET A 92 -6.15 3.53 8.59
CA MET A 92 -5.43 4.47 9.46
C MET A 92 -5.23 5.87 8.84
N LYS A 93 -5.77 6.16 7.65
CA LYS A 93 -5.62 7.42 6.92
C LYS A 93 -4.16 7.78 6.58
N ARG A 94 -3.32 6.77 6.37
CA ARG A 94 -1.90 6.94 6.00
C ARG A 94 -1.64 6.81 4.51
N VAL A 95 -2.63 6.43 3.72
CA VAL A 95 -2.59 6.28 2.26
C VAL A 95 -3.63 7.22 1.66
N ARG A 96 -3.30 7.83 0.52
CA ARG A 96 -4.22 8.70 -0.20
C ARG A 96 -5.35 7.90 -0.84
N GLU A 97 -6.52 8.52 -0.96
CA GLU A 97 -7.71 7.85 -1.50
C GLU A 97 -7.56 7.46 -2.98
N ASP A 98 -6.93 8.32 -3.80
CA ASP A 98 -6.66 8.04 -5.20
C ASP A 98 -5.73 6.83 -5.39
N SER A 99 -4.64 6.75 -4.61
CA SER A 99 -3.74 5.59 -4.59
C SER A 99 -4.47 4.32 -4.15
N TRP A 100 -5.30 4.41 -3.11
CA TRP A 100 -6.07 3.29 -2.62
C TRP A 100 -7.07 2.73 -3.64
N ILE A 101 -7.79 3.61 -4.35
CA ILE A 101 -8.73 3.20 -5.41
C ILE A 101 -8.01 2.39 -6.50
N GLU A 102 -6.84 2.83 -6.94
CA GLU A 102 -6.05 2.11 -7.93
C GLU A 102 -5.53 0.77 -7.40
N TRP A 103 -5.06 0.72 -6.15
CA TRP A 103 -4.63 -0.53 -5.52
C TRP A 103 -5.78 -1.53 -5.39
N CYS A 104 -6.97 -1.09 -4.98
CA CYS A 104 -8.15 -1.95 -4.90
C CYS A 104 -8.52 -2.60 -6.23
N LYS A 105 -8.41 -1.87 -7.34
CA LYS A 105 -8.64 -2.42 -8.69
C LYS A 105 -7.64 -3.55 -8.97
N GLY A 106 -6.36 -3.32 -8.69
CA GLY A 106 -5.31 -4.32 -8.85
C GLY A 106 -5.52 -5.55 -7.97
N ILE A 107 -5.83 -5.34 -6.68
CA ILE A 107 -6.10 -6.42 -5.72
C ILE A 107 -7.25 -7.29 -6.21
N ARG A 108 -8.39 -6.71 -6.56
CA ARG A 108 -9.54 -7.47 -7.05
C ARG A 108 -9.23 -8.23 -8.33
N GLY A 109 -8.52 -7.60 -9.28
CA GLY A 109 -8.12 -8.26 -10.52
C GLY A 109 -7.21 -9.47 -10.29
N ASN A 110 -6.25 -9.36 -9.38
CA ASN A 110 -5.34 -10.44 -9.04
C ASN A 110 -6.07 -11.56 -8.27
N MET A 111 -6.98 -11.22 -7.35
CA MET A 111 -7.79 -12.19 -6.62
C MET A 111 -8.71 -13.02 -7.53
N ASP A 112 -8.98 -12.55 -8.75
CA ASP A 112 -9.75 -13.31 -9.76
C ASP A 112 -8.93 -14.36 -10.52
N LEU A 113 -7.61 -14.38 -10.37
CA LEU A 113 -6.74 -15.36 -10.98
C LEU A 113 -6.89 -16.74 -10.28
N PRO A 114 -6.96 -17.85 -11.03
CA PRO A 114 -7.17 -19.19 -10.46
C PRO A 114 -6.19 -19.55 -9.34
N ALA A 115 -4.89 -19.28 -9.56
CA ALA A 115 -3.85 -19.55 -8.58
C ALA A 115 -4.05 -18.75 -7.28
N PHE A 116 -4.42 -17.46 -7.37
CA PHE A 116 -4.67 -16.62 -6.21
C PHE A 116 -5.93 -17.09 -5.46
N LYS A 117 -7.00 -17.44 -6.16
CA LYS A 117 -8.20 -18.03 -5.55
C LYS A 117 -7.88 -19.32 -4.79
N GLY A 118 -7.07 -20.21 -5.39
CA GLY A 118 -6.67 -21.46 -4.76
C GLY A 118 -5.91 -21.23 -3.44
N VAL A 119 -4.90 -20.34 -3.44
CA VAL A 119 -4.15 -20.01 -2.23
C VAL A 119 -5.04 -19.29 -1.21
N TRP A 120 -5.93 -18.40 -1.66
CA TRP A 120 -6.86 -17.70 -0.77
C TRP A 120 -7.79 -18.67 -0.04
N THR A 121 -8.36 -19.64 -0.76
CA THR A 121 -9.20 -20.70 -0.17
C THR A 121 -8.41 -21.48 0.87
N GLU A 122 -7.18 -21.91 0.55
CA GLU A 122 -6.32 -22.61 1.50
C GLU A 122 -6.05 -21.78 2.77
N VAL A 123 -5.78 -20.49 2.62
CA VAL A 123 -5.55 -19.58 3.75
C VAL A 123 -6.81 -19.47 4.60
N ARG A 124 -7.98 -19.29 3.98
CA ARG A 124 -9.26 -19.17 4.73
C ARG A 124 -9.61 -20.43 5.49
N GLU A 125 -9.28 -21.61 4.97
CA GLU A 125 -9.51 -22.89 5.63
C GLU A 125 -8.54 -23.13 6.81
N LYS A 126 -7.26 -22.83 6.62
CA LYS A 126 -6.21 -23.13 7.60
C LYS A 126 -5.99 -22.04 8.64
N CYS A 127 -6.19 -20.78 8.25
CA CYS A 127 -5.89 -19.60 9.05
C CYS A 127 -7.01 -18.56 8.89
N PRO A 128 -8.26 -18.84 9.34
CA PRO A 128 -9.42 -17.99 9.10
C PRO A 128 -9.27 -16.56 9.68
N ASP A 129 -8.47 -16.40 10.71
CA ASP A 129 -8.24 -15.12 11.39
C ASP A 129 -7.13 -14.27 10.76
N ASN A 130 -6.41 -14.82 9.76
CA ASN A 130 -5.40 -14.06 9.05
C ASN A 130 -6.02 -13.13 8.01
N PHE A 131 -5.31 -12.02 7.73
CA PHE A 131 -5.69 -11.06 6.67
C PHE A 131 -7.10 -10.48 6.82
N THR A 132 -7.43 -10.02 8.02
CA THR A 132 -8.76 -9.48 8.35
C THR A 132 -9.15 -8.28 7.49
N GLU A 133 -8.20 -7.36 7.22
CA GLU A 133 -8.45 -6.18 6.40
C GLU A 133 -8.66 -6.54 4.94
N LEU A 134 -7.85 -7.48 4.40
CA LEU A 134 -8.01 -7.99 3.05
C LEU A 134 -9.33 -8.77 2.91
N SER A 135 -9.70 -9.58 3.90
CA SER A 135 -10.97 -10.31 3.91
C SER A 135 -12.17 -9.38 3.83
N ALA A 136 -12.13 -8.27 4.56
CA ALA A 136 -13.20 -7.25 4.50
C ALA A 136 -13.28 -6.58 3.10
N LEU A 137 -12.16 -6.46 2.41
CA LEU A 137 -12.10 -5.83 1.07
C LEU A 137 -12.63 -6.73 -0.04
N VAL A 138 -12.28 -8.04 -0.01
CA VAL A 138 -12.58 -8.98 -1.11
C VAL A 138 -13.86 -9.79 -0.91
N GLY A 139 -14.41 -9.75 0.29
CA GLY A 139 -15.57 -10.56 0.67
C GLY A 139 -15.20 -12.02 0.99
N HIS A 140 -16.11 -12.74 1.58
CA HIS A 140 -15.96 -14.15 1.92
C HIS A 140 -16.14 -15.05 0.69
#